data_e767e9692ba8eb1e6ecd93b958463c77
#
_entry.id   e767e9692ba8eb1e6ecd93b958463c77
#
_cell.length_a   1.000
_cell.length_b   1.000
_cell.length_c   1.000
_cell.angle_alpha   90.00
_cell.angle_beta   90.00
_cell.angle_gamma   90.00
#
_symmetry.space_group_name_H-M   'P 1'
#
loop_
_entity.id
_entity.type
_entity.pdbx_description
1 polymer ?
#
loop_
_entity_poly.entity_id
_entity_poly.type
_entity_poly.pdbx_seq_one_letter_code
_entity_poly.pdbx_strand_id
1 'polypeptide(L)'
;MKLMLITDTYPPDINGVARSLSTFAGGLAARGHEVEIVTTLRTLEGEPDPLPRHVVFAMPLPGYPGLRIGFSTTGQMQERFETFRPDVLYVATETPLGIASIRAASRMGIPVVSGFHTNFQTYLEEYHLPGLETVATGLLRGIHNQTYRTLTPSADTAAMLQSWGIVNVGVLGRGVDTELFSPALRKADLRKQWGVDDSVPVAVYVGRVAAEKNLPLLMRAFATFRELHPKAACVVVGDGPRLKALQAEHPEFLYLGAKRGAELAACYASADYFLFPSSSETFGNVVLEAMSSGLATVAYDYAAPRLVIRPGENGFLAPFEDEAAYLEQVREAARLWSAPRLPVIRAAAREAAGDFGWKRVVEQFEAELQAAIDSRKTCG
;
A
#
# COMPACT_ATOMS: atom_id res chain seq x y z
N MET A 1 -1.30 -5.40 -25.67
CA MET A 1 -2.28 -6.37 -25.09
C MET A 1 -3.56 -5.67 -24.69
N LYS A 2 -4.65 -6.43 -24.63
CA LYS A 2 -5.93 -6.01 -24.06
C LYS A 2 -6.07 -6.59 -22.66
N LEU A 3 -6.03 -5.73 -21.65
CA LEU A 3 -6.18 -6.10 -20.23
C LEU A 3 -7.59 -5.77 -19.75
N MET A 4 -8.24 -6.70 -19.09
CA MET A 4 -9.41 -6.40 -18.26
C MET A 4 -9.04 -6.54 -16.79
N LEU A 5 -9.12 -5.42 -16.06
CA LEU A 5 -8.84 -5.35 -14.62
C LEU A 5 -10.16 -5.42 -13.85
N ILE A 6 -10.28 -6.40 -12.97
CA ILE A 6 -11.51 -6.72 -12.23
C ILE A 6 -11.26 -6.50 -10.75
N THR A 7 -12.05 -5.62 -10.13
CA THR A 7 -11.86 -5.22 -8.73
C THR A 7 -13.13 -4.64 -8.11
N ASP A 8 -13.32 -4.85 -6.81
CA ASP A 8 -14.39 -4.19 -6.06
C ASP A 8 -14.08 -2.74 -5.70
N THR A 9 -12.80 -2.39 -5.63
CA THR A 9 -12.33 -1.06 -5.22
C THR A 9 -11.47 -0.42 -6.29
N TYR A 10 -11.87 0.78 -6.72
CA TYR A 10 -11.18 1.60 -7.72
C TYR A 10 -11.52 3.08 -7.45
N PRO A 11 -10.74 4.07 -7.90
CA PRO A 11 -11.15 5.46 -7.73
C PRO A 11 -12.61 5.69 -8.20
N PRO A 12 -13.43 6.44 -7.42
CA PRO A 12 -13.07 7.40 -6.37
C PRO A 12 -12.85 6.85 -4.97
N ASP A 13 -12.80 5.53 -4.77
CA ASP A 13 -12.45 4.95 -3.47
C ASP A 13 -11.08 5.41 -3.00
N ILE A 14 -10.99 5.76 -1.71
CA ILE A 14 -9.77 6.33 -1.11
C ILE A 14 -9.10 5.26 -0.24
N ASN A 15 -8.37 4.37 -0.89
CA ASN A 15 -7.55 3.37 -0.21
C ASN A 15 -6.31 3.02 -1.04
N GLY A 16 -5.34 2.34 -0.41
CA GLY A 16 -4.07 1.99 -1.04
C GLY A 16 -4.21 1.00 -2.21
N VAL A 17 -5.25 0.16 -2.21
CA VAL A 17 -5.51 -0.80 -3.29
C VAL A 17 -6.03 -0.05 -4.52
N ALA A 18 -7.08 0.77 -4.37
CA ALA A 18 -7.65 1.58 -5.44
C ALA A 18 -6.57 2.44 -6.13
N ARG A 19 -5.70 3.10 -5.33
CA ARG A 19 -4.59 3.90 -5.84
C ARG A 19 -3.59 3.05 -6.65
N SER A 20 -3.20 1.89 -6.15
CA SER A 20 -2.26 1.02 -6.86
C SER A 20 -2.83 0.48 -8.15
N LEU A 21 -4.09 0.02 -8.14
CA LEU A 21 -4.76 -0.50 -9.32
C LEU A 21 -4.95 0.56 -10.40
N SER A 22 -5.30 1.79 -10.01
CA SER A 22 -5.40 2.89 -10.98
C SER A 22 -4.04 3.26 -11.59
N THR A 23 -2.97 3.20 -10.79
CA THR A 23 -1.62 3.44 -11.29
C THR A 23 -1.16 2.33 -12.25
N PHE A 24 -1.43 1.06 -11.95
CA PHE A 24 -1.17 -0.04 -12.86
C PHE A 24 -1.92 0.11 -14.19
N ALA A 25 -3.24 0.35 -14.11
CA ALA A 25 -4.08 0.50 -15.29
C ALA A 25 -3.67 1.71 -16.15
N GLY A 26 -3.48 2.88 -15.53
CA GLY A 26 -3.04 4.09 -16.22
C GLY A 26 -1.61 3.96 -16.79
N GLY A 27 -0.71 3.33 -16.06
CA GLY A 27 0.66 3.06 -16.51
C GLY A 27 0.70 2.15 -17.74
N LEU A 28 -0.11 1.08 -17.76
CA LEU A 28 -0.23 0.21 -18.95
C LEU A 28 -0.87 0.93 -20.13
N ALA A 29 -1.93 1.72 -19.90
CA ALA A 29 -2.55 2.52 -20.95
C ALA A 29 -1.56 3.53 -21.56
N ALA A 30 -0.75 4.21 -20.75
CA ALA A 30 0.30 5.10 -21.21
C ALA A 30 1.40 4.40 -22.03
N ARG A 31 1.55 3.09 -21.86
CA ARG A 31 2.46 2.22 -22.65
C ARG A 31 1.80 1.63 -23.91
N GLY A 32 0.58 2.08 -24.25
CA GLY A 32 -0.12 1.70 -25.47
C GLY A 32 -0.96 0.43 -25.36
N HIS A 33 -1.26 -0.05 -24.15
CA HIS A 33 -2.19 -1.18 -23.96
C HIS A 33 -3.63 -0.71 -23.89
N GLU A 34 -4.57 -1.53 -24.38
CA GLU A 34 -6.01 -1.33 -24.15
C GLU A 34 -6.37 -1.88 -22.78
N VAL A 35 -6.92 -1.03 -21.92
CA VAL A 35 -7.28 -1.41 -20.55
C VAL A 35 -8.74 -1.07 -20.29
N GLU A 36 -9.50 -2.04 -19.80
CA GLU A 36 -10.85 -1.84 -19.30
C GLU A 36 -10.96 -2.24 -17.83
N ILE A 37 -11.71 -1.46 -17.07
CA ILE A 37 -11.93 -1.68 -15.65
C ILE A 37 -13.34 -2.24 -15.42
N VAL A 38 -13.46 -3.37 -14.74
CA VAL A 38 -14.74 -3.88 -14.22
C VAL A 38 -14.76 -3.67 -12.72
N THR A 39 -15.71 -2.84 -12.23
CA THR A 39 -15.72 -2.41 -10.82
C THR A 39 -17.13 -2.10 -10.31
N THR A 40 -17.25 -1.74 -9.05
CA THR A 40 -18.52 -1.53 -8.33
C THR A 40 -19.00 -0.09 -8.35
N LEU A 41 -18.16 0.87 -8.69
CA LEU A 41 -18.47 2.30 -8.63
C LEU A 41 -18.28 2.99 -9.98
N ARG A 42 -19.20 3.93 -10.27
CA ARG A 42 -19.03 4.89 -11.34
C ARG A 42 -18.06 5.98 -10.93
N THR A 43 -17.46 6.66 -11.90
CA THR A 43 -16.78 7.95 -11.69
C THR A 43 -17.73 8.95 -11.03
N LEU A 44 -17.15 9.89 -10.27
CA LEU A 44 -17.90 11.05 -9.80
C LEU A 44 -18.33 11.89 -11.00
N GLU A 45 -19.53 12.44 -10.94
CA GLU A 45 -20.02 13.34 -11.99
C GLU A 45 -19.07 14.55 -12.13
N GLY A 46 -18.62 14.80 -13.36
CA GLY A 46 -17.69 15.89 -13.69
C GLY A 46 -16.20 15.53 -13.63
N GLU A 47 -15.81 14.34 -13.19
CA GLU A 47 -14.44 13.88 -13.30
C GLU A 47 -14.29 12.98 -14.56
N PRO A 48 -13.34 13.28 -15.47
CA PRO A 48 -13.08 12.43 -16.61
C PRO A 48 -12.53 11.07 -16.14
N ASP A 49 -13.16 9.99 -16.56
CA ASP A 49 -12.58 8.66 -16.37
C ASP A 49 -11.56 8.43 -17.49
N PRO A 50 -10.28 8.34 -17.19
CA PRO A 50 -9.24 8.18 -18.21
C PRO A 50 -9.30 6.80 -18.90
N LEU A 51 -10.04 5.83 -18.34
CA LEU A 51 -10.13 4.47 -18.83
C LEU A 51 -11.58 3.98 -18.94
N PRO A 52 -11.92 3.18 -19.96
CA PRO A 52 -13.22 2.55 -20.08
C PRO A 52 -13.59 1.74 -18.83
N ARG A 53 -14.80 1.94 -18.31
CA ARG A 53 -15.27 1.32 -17.09
C ARG A 53 -16.61 0.62 -17.29
N HIS A 54 -16.67 -0.63 -16.84
CA HIS A 54 -17.92 -1.41 -16.74
C HIS A 54 -18.30 -1.55 -15.26
N VAL A 55 -19.49 -1.06 -14.90
CA VAL A 55 -19.96 -1.08 -13.51
C VAL A 55 -20.92 -2.25 -13.31
N VAL A 56 -20.62 -3.08 -12.31
CA VAL A 56 -21.46 -4.22 -11.91
C VAL A 56 -22.33 -3.87 -10.71
N PHE A 57 -23.37 -4.67 -10.48
CA PHE A 57 -24.17 -4.59 -9.28
C PHE A 57 -23.29 -4.83 -8.03
N ALA A 58 -23.52 -4.04 -7.00
CA ALA A 58 -22.75 -4.14 -5.77
C ALA A 58 -23.60 -3.84 -4.52
N MET A 59 -23.26 -4.47 -3.41
CA MET A 59 -23.85 -4.20 -2.10
C MET A 59 -22.78 -3.65 -1.14
N PRO A 60 -23.16 -2.74 -0.23
CA PRO A 60 -22.25 -2.30 0.85
C PRO A 60 -21.88 -3.48 1.75
N LEU A 61 -20.65 -3.53 2.21
CA LEU A 61 -20.20 -4.51 3.19
C LEU A 61 -20.66 -4.06 4.60
N PRO A 62 -21.52 -4.84 5.29
CA PRO A 62 -21.96 -4.51 6.63
C PRO A 62 -20.77 -4.37 7.60
N GLY A 63 -20.76 -3.31 8.42
CA GLY A 63 -19.69 -3.04 9.38
C GLY A 63 -18.47 -2.31 8.79
N TYR A 64 -18.38 -2.14 7.46
CA TYR A 64 -17.26 -1.48 6.80
C TYR A 64 -17.73 -0.33 5.89
N PRO A 65 -17.91 0.88 6.45
CA PRO A 65 -18.33 2.04 5.66
C PRO A 65 -17.38 2.30 4.48
N GLY A 66 -17.96 2.43 3.29
CA GLY A 66 -17.22 2.72 2.07
C GLY A 66 -16.70 1.48 1.32
N LEU A 67 -16.80 0.27 1.88
CA LEU A 67 -16.50 -0.96 1.13
C LEU A 67 -17.76 -1.54 0.50
N ARG A 68 -17.60 -2.09 -0.71
CA ARG A 68 -18.68 -2.72 -1.48
C ARG A 68 -18.21 -4.08 -2.00
N ILE A 69 -19.15 -4.99 -2.14
CA ILE A 69 -18.93 -6.31 -2.75
C ILE A 69 -19.64 -6.33 -4.10
N GLY A 70 -18.89 -6.59 -5.15
CA GLY A 70 -19.41 -6.73 -6.51
C GLY A 70 -19.97 -8.12 -6.78
N PHE A 71 -21.04 -8.15 -7.55
CA PHE A 71 -21.71 -9.38 -7.95
C PHE A 71 -21.83 -9.44 -9.49
N SER A 72 -21.46 -10.58 -10.03
CA SER A 72 -21.72 -10.92 -11.43
C SER A 72 -21.96 -12.42 -11.55
N THR A 73 -22.56 -12.84 -12.65
CA THR A 73 -22.65 -14.25 -13.04
C THR A 73 -21.57 -14.61 -14.04
N THR A 74 -21.22 -15.89 -14.13
CA THR A 74 -20.27 -16.38 -15.15
C THR A 74 -20.73 -16.03 -16.58
N GLY A 75 -22.05 -16.10 -16.86
CA GLY A 75 -22.61 -15.74 -18.17
C GLY A 75 -22.42 -14.25 -18.51
N GLN A 76 -22.74 -13.35 -17.57
CA GLN A 76 -22.53 -11.91 -17.76
C GLN A 76 -21.06 -11.58 -18.04
N MET A 77 -20.14 -12.24 -17.33
CA MET A 77 -18.71 -12.03 -17.58
C MET A 77 -18.27 -12.62 -18.93
N GLN A 78 -18.82 -13.74 -19.37
CA GLN A 78 -18.56 -14.27 -20.72
C GLN A 78 -19.00 -13.29 -21.81
N GLU A 79 -20.22 -12.76 -21.75
CA GLU A 79 -20.72 -11.73 -22.67
C GLU A 79 -19.81 -10.50 -22.71
N ARG A 80 -19.30 -10.08 -21.53
CA ARG A 80 -18.37 -8.96 -21.47
C ARG A 80 -17.02 -9.29 -22.10
N PHE A 81 -16.50 -10.50 -21.89
CA PHE A 81 -15.26 -10.96 -22.51
C PHE A 81 -15.40 -11.13 -24.03
N GLU A 82 -16.52 -11.58 -24.52
CA GLU A 82 -16.81 -11.63 -25.97
C GLU A 82 -16.79 -10.23 -26.61
N THR A 83 -17.31 -9.23 -25.88
CA THR A 83 -17.36 -7.83 -26.35
C THR A 83 -15.97 -7.19 -26.37
N PHE A 84 -15.23 -7.25 -25.28
CA PHE A 84 -13.91 -6.59 -25.14
C PHE A 84 -12.78 -7.43 -25.74
N ARG A 85 -12.88 -8.77 -25.69
CA ARG A 85 -11.86 -9.75 -26.14
C ARG A 85 -10.52 -9.54 -25.46
N PRO A 86 -10.45 -9.67 -24.13
CA PRO A 86 -9.20 -9.48 -23.40
C PRO A 86 -8.18 -10.58 -23.74
N ASP A 87 -6.90 -10.21 -23.85
CA ASP A 87 -5.78 -11.14 -23.96
C ASP A 87 -5.48 -11.79 -22.60
N VAL A 88 -5.72 -11.03 -21.51
CA VAL A 88 -5.44 -11.42 -20.13
C VAL A 88 -6.39 -10.71 -19.17
N LEU A 89 -6.72 -11.35 -18.05
CA LEU A 89 -7.41 -10.73 -16.92
C LEU A 89 -6.44 -10.50 -15.77
N TYR A 90 -6.62 -9.37 -15.07
CA TYR A 90 -6.09 -9.17 -13.72
C TYR A 90 -7.26 -9.09 -12.74
N VAL A 91 -7.39 -10.07 -11.85
CA VAL A 91 -8.48 -10.15 -10.86
C VAL A 91 -7.94 -9.81 -9.49
N ALA A 92 -8.31 -8.63 -8.96
CA ALA A 92 -7.83 -8.08 -7.70
C ALA A 92 -8.90 -8.13 -6.59
N THR A 93 -9.75 -9.15 -6.63
CA THR A 93 -10.81 -9.36 -5.64
C THR A 93 -11.23 -10.82 -5.58
N GLU A 94 -11.52 -11.33 -4.37
CA GLU A 94 -11.94 -12.70 -4.09
C GLU A 94 -13.46 -12.82 -3.86
N THR A 95 -14.21 -11.82 -4.27
CA THR A 95 -15.67 -11.71 -4.13
C THR A 95 -16.42 -12.47 -5.23
N PRO A 96 -17.75 -12.53 -5.19
CA PRO A 96 -18.55 -13.15 -6.26
C PRO A 96 -18.22 -12.62 -7.64
N LEU A 97 -17.87 -11.33 -7.79
CA LEU A 97 -17.40 -10.75 -9.05
C LEU A 97 -16.10 -11.43 -9.54
N GLY A 98 -15.09 -11.52 -8.68
CA GLY A 98 -13.80 -12.15 -9.02
C GLY A 98 -13.96 -13.64 -9.36
N ILE A 99 -14.73 -14.38 -8.54
CA ILE A 99 -15.00 -15.81 -8.76
C ILE A 99 -15.71 -16.05 -10.09
N ALA A 100 -16.75 -15.26 -10.41
CA ALA A 100 -17.47 -15.37 -11.67
C ALA A 100 -16.55 -15.09 -12.87
N SER A 101 -15.66 -14.10 -12.74
CA SER A 101 -14.69 -13.72 -13.77
C SER A 101 -13.65 -14.81 -14.03
N ILE A 102 -13.08 -15.39 -12.98
CA ILE A 102 -12.11 -16.50 -13.10
C ILE A 102 -12.78 -17.71 -13.77
N ARG A 103 -13.99 -18.07 -13.37
CA ARG A 103 -14.75 -19.18 -13.99
C ARG A 103 -15.09 -18.91 -15.46
N ALA A 104 -15.46 -17.69 -15.79
CA ALA A 104 -15.74 -17.30 -17.18
C ALA A 104 -14.46 -17.39 -18.03
N ALA A 105 -13.35 -16.84 -17.53
CA ALA A 105 -12.06 -16.89 -18.19
C ALA A 105 -11.57 -18.32 -18.43
N SER A 106 -11.69 -19.19 -17.42
CA SER A 106 -11.33 -20.60 -17.54
C SER A 106 -12.11 -21.30 -18.66
N ARG A 107 -13.42 -21.05 -18.79
CA ARG A 107 -14.25 -21.62 -19.87
C ARG A 107 -13.89 -21.11 -21.26
N MET A 108 -13.39 -19.88 -21.34
CA MET A 108 -13.00 -19.24 -22.60
C MET A 108 -11.51 -19.38 -22.90
N GLY A 109 -10.76 -20.04 -22.03
CA GLY A 109 -9.31 -20.20 -22.15
C GLY A 109 -8.54 -18.87 -22.07
N ILE A 110 -9.04 -17.86 -21.38
CA ILE A 110 -8.35 -16.58 -21.16
C ILE A 110 -7.46 -16.70 -19.94
N PRO A 111 -6.15 -16.36 -20.02
CA PRO A 111 -5.26 -16.43 -18.88
C PRO A 111 -5.63 -15.38 -17.81
N VAL A 112 -5.51 -15.77 -16.54
CA VAL A 112 -5.82 -14.91 -15.40
C VAL A 112 -4.61 -14.79 -14.52
N VAL A 113 -4.22 -13.56 -14.20
CA VAL A 113 -3.34 -13.24 -13.07
C VAL A 113 -4.22 -12.70 -11.95
N SER A 114 -4.10 -13.24 -10.75
CA SER A 114 -4.84 -12.74 -9.58
C SER A 114 -3.95 -11.89 -8.70
N GLY A 115 -4.55 -10.92 -8.01
CA GLY A 115 -3.86 -10.08 -7.03
C GLY A 115 -4.43 -10.32 -5.64
N PHE A 116 -3.58 -10.62 -4.66
CA PHE A 116 -3.96 -10.69 -3.26
C PHE A 116 -3.59 -9.38 -2.56
N HIS A 117 -4.60 -8.57 -2.26
CA HIS A 117 -4.44 -7.22 -1.76
C HIS A 117 -5.05 -6.99 -0.36
N THR A 118 -5.71 -7.99 0.19
CA THR A 118 -6.48 -7.89 1.43
C THR A 118 -5.72 -8.52 2.59
N ASN A 119 -5.74 -7.87 3.76
CA ASN A 119 -5.19 -8.45 4.98
C ASN A 119 -6.29 -9.30 5.66
N PHE A 120 -6.58 -10.46 5.09
CA PHE A 120 -7.65 -11.34 5.53
C PHE A 120 -7.46 -11.83 6.99
N GLN A 121 -6.22 -11.94 7.46
CA GLN A 121 -5.91 -12.34 8.84
C GLN A 121 -6.51 -11.37 9.86
N THR A 122 -6.37 -10.07 9.63
CA THR A 122 -6.95 -9.06 10.54
C THR A 122 -8.47 -9.17 10.61
N TYR A 123 -9.11 -9.53 9.50
CA TYR A 123 -10.57 -9.74 9.49
C TYR A 123 -10.99 -11.03 10.20
N LEU A 124 -10.25 -12.13 10.05
CA LEU A 124 -10.59 -13.41 10.69
C LEU A 124 -10.31 -13.40 12.19
N GLU A 125 -9.24 -12.72 12.62
CA GLU A 125 -8.89 -12.55 14.04
C GLU A 125 -9.90 -11.66 14.77
N GLU A 126 -10.40 -10.58 14.15
CA GLU A 126 -11.43 -9.71 14.73
C GLU A 126 -12.77 -10.42 14.94
N TYR A 127 -13.11 -11.40 14.11
CA TYR A 127 -14.40 -12.11 14.22
C TYR A 127 -14.38 -13.33 15.14
N HIS A 128 -13.25 -13.73 15.71
CA HIS A 128 -13.12 -14.82 16.72
C HIS A 128 -13.96 -16.07 16.42
N LEU A 129 -14.10 -16.48 15.14
CA LEU A 129 -14.92 -17.62 14.73
C LEU A 129 -14.03 -18.85 14.47
N PRO A 130 -13.85 -19.76 15.45
CA PRO A 130 -13.02 -20.96 15.27
C PRO A 130 -13.60 -21.85 14.16
N GLY A 131 -12.73 -22.28 13.24
CA GLY A 131 -13.08 -23.15 12.10
C GLY A 131 -13.40 -22.42 10.80
N LEU A 132 -13.76 -21.13 10.80
CA LEU A 132 -13.96 -20.35 9.58
C LEU A 132 -12.65 -20.07 8.84
N GLU A 133 -11.54 -20.01 9.55
CA GLU A 133 -10.20 -19.82 8.96
C GLU A 133 -9.86 -20.93 7.94
N THR A 134 -10.08 -22.19 8.31
CA THR A 134 -9.82 -23.34 7.42
C THR A 134 -10.71 -23.32 6.17
N VAL A 135 -11.97 -22.92 6.32
CA VAL A 135 -12.91 -22.82 5.20
C VAL A 135 -12.53 -21.66 4.27
N ALA A 136 -12.22 -20.48 4.86
CA ALA A 136 -11.80 -19.30 4.10
C ALA A 136 -10.48 -19.56 3.35
N THR A 137 -9.49 -20.15 4.01
CA THR A 137 -8.21 -20.54 3.41
C THR A 137 -8.39 -21.56 2.29
N GLY A 138 -9.27 -22.56 2.50
CA GLY A 138 -9.63 -23.53 1.47
C GLY A 138 -10.28 -22.90 0.25
N LEU A 139 -11.18 -21.92 0.47
CA LEU A 139 -11.82 -21.17 -0.61
C LEU A 139 -10.80 -20.33 -1.38
N LEU A 140 -9.98 -19.56 -0.68
CA LEU A 140 -8.92 -18.74 -1.29
C LEU A 140 -7.96 -19.59 -2.10
N ARG A 141 -7.50 -20.71 -1.54
CA ARG A 141 -6.67 -21.69 -2.26
C ARG A 141 -7.35 -22.18 -3.53
N GLY A 142 -8.66 -22.51 -3.44
CA GLY A 142 -9.42 -22.97 -4.59
C GLY A 142 -9.57 -21.91 -5.69
N ILE A 143 -9.65 -20.64 -5.34
CA ILE A 143 -9.76 -19.51 -6.28
C ILE A 143 -8.40 -19.24 -6.92
N HIS A 144 -7.37 -19.00 -6.12
CA HIS A 144 -6.06 -18.57 -6.61
C HIS A 144 -5.34 -19.67 -7.41
N ASN A 145 -5.50 -20.93 -7.06
CA ASN A 145 -4.92 -22.04 -7.82
C ASN A 145 -5.58 -22.30 -9.19
N GLN A 146 -6.67 -21.60 -9.53
CA GLN A 146 -7.23 -21.58 -10.87
C GLN A 146 -6.62 -20.50 -11.77
N THR A 147 -5.74 -19.64 -11.25
CA THR A 147 -5.09 -18.57 -11.99
C THR A 147 -3.66 -18.97 -12.38
N TYR A 148 -3.14 -18.32 -13.43
CA TYR A 148 -1.76 -18.54 -13.87
C TYR A 148 -0.76 -18.22 -12.76
N ARG A 149 -0.98 -17.06 -12.09
CA ARG A 149 -0.16 -16.61 -10.98
C ARG A 149 -0.96 -15.72 -10.02
N THR A 150 -0.63 -15.79 -8.73
CA THR A 150 -1.15 -14.88 -7.72
C THR A 150 -0.07 -13.89 -7.34
N LEU A 151 -0.32 -12.60 -7.54
CA LEU A 151 0.60 -11.54 -7.18
C LEU A 151 0.24 -10.97 -5.81
N THR A 152 1.24 -10.78 -4.97
CA THR A 152 1.10 -10.22 -3.61
C THR A 152 2.15 -9.13 -3.38
N PRO A 153 1.85 -8.11 -2.54
CA PRO A 153 2.73 -6.96 -2.42
C PRO A 153 4.04 -7.22 -1.66
N SER A 154 4.15 -8.29 -0.88
CA SER A 154 5.35 -8.56 -0.06
C SER A 154 5.72 -10.04 -0.02
N ALA A 155 6.98 -10.32 0.30
CA ALA A 155 7.48 -11.68 0.49
C ALA A 155 6.83 -12.37 1.70
N ASP A 156 6.52 -11.63 2.76
CA ASP A 156 5.84 -12.16 3.94
C ASP A 156 4.44 -12.68 3.57
N THR A 157 3.68 -11.88 2.81
CA THR A 157 2.36 -12.31 2.30
C THR A 157 2.50 -13.49 1.32
N ALA A 158 3.55 -13.53 0.50
CA ALA A 158 3.79 -14.66 -0.40
C ALA A 158 4.04 -15.95 0.38
N ALA A 159 4.89 -15.91 1.41
CA ALA A 159 5.16 -17.05 2.28
C ALA A 159 3.90 -17.56 2.99
N MET A 160 3.06 -16.63 3.47
CA MET A 160 1.78 -16.95 4.07
C MET A 160 0.84 -17.66 3.08
N LEU A 161 0.68 -17.15 1.86
CA LEU A 161 -0.17 -17.77 0.83
C LEU A 161 0.34 -19.16 0.44
N GLN A 162 1.67 -19.34 0.36
CA GLN A 162 2.29 -20.63 0.10
C GLN A 162 2.03 -21.63 1.25
N SER A 163 2.05 -21.18 2.50
CA SER A 163 1.70 -22.03 3.65
C SER A 163 0.23 -22.49 3.63
N TRP A 164 -0.66 -21.73 2.98
CA TRP A 164 -2.05 -22.11 2.74
C TRP A 164 -2.22 -23.06 1.54
N GLY A 165 -1.14 -23.41 0.85
CA GLY A 165 -1.14 -24.28 -0.31
C GLY A 165 -1.55 -23.58 -1.62
N ILE A 166 -1.41 -22.24 -1.68
CA ILE A 166 -1.52 -21.51 -2.95
C ILE A 166 -0.19 -21.66 -3.68
N VAL A 167 -0.26 -22.18 -4.90
CA VAL A 167 0.90 -22.35 -5.78
C VAL A 167 1.08 -21.15 -6.69
N ASN A 168 2.27 -21.04 -7.33
CA ASN A 168 2.56 -19.97 -8.31
C ASN A 168 2.37 -18.55 -7.74
N VAL A 169 2.76 -18.32 -6.50
CA VAL A 169 2.75 -17.00 -5.87
C VAL A 169 3.97 -16.20 -6.34
N GLY A 170 3.72 -14.97 -6.79
CA GLY A 170 4.74 -13.99 -7.15
C GLY A 170 4.65 -12.74 -6.28
N VAL A 171 5.77 -12.04 -6.14
CA VAL A 171 5.81 -10.76 -5.42
C VAL A 171 5.83 -9.63 -6.44
N LEU A 172 4.83 -8.78 -6.39
CA LEU A 172 4.77 -7.52 -7.10
C LEU A 172 4.59 -6.41 -6.06
N GLY A 173 5.67 -5.74 -5.72
CA GLY A 173 5.67 -4.63 -4.75
C GLY A 173 4.78 -3.48 -5.20
N ARG A 174 4.69 -2.46 -4.36
CA ARG A 174 4.00 -1.21 -4.70
C ARG A 174 5.04 -0.15 -5.01
N GLY A 175 4.62 0.81 -5.82
CA GLY A 175 5.51 1.89 -6.22
C GLY A 175 5.29 3.17 -5.41
N VAL A 176 6.24 4.07 -5.54
CA VAL A 176 6.16 5.44 -5.05
C VAL A 176 6.33 6.42 -6.23
N ASP A 177 5.62 7.54 -6.14
CA ASP A 177 5.83 8.67 -7.06
C ASP A 177 7.02 9.49 -6.57
N THR A 178 8.20 9.22 -7.14
CA THR A 178 9.47 9.86 -6.74
C THR A 178 9.59 11.31 -7.20
N GLU A 179 8.73 11.78 -8.09
CA GLU A 179 8.64 13.18 -8.49
C GLU A 179 7.80 13.96 -7.46
N LEU A 180 6.65 13.42 -7.10
CA LEU A 180 5.78 13.99 -6.07
C LEU A 180 6.44 13.93 -4.69
N PHE A 181 6.95 12.77 -4.26
CA PHE A 181 7.61 12.61 -2.97
C PHE A 181 9.10 12.89 -3.10
N SER A 182 9.47 14.15 -2.90
CA SER A 182 10.81 14.65 -3.15
C SER A 182 11.26 15.65 -2.06
N PRO A 183 12.53 15.60 -1.63
CA PRO A 183 13.08 16.60 -0.70
C PRO A 183 12.95 18.04 -1.22
N ALA A 184 12.83 18.23 -2.54
CA ALA A 184 12.67 19.55 -3.16
C ALA A 184 11.37 20.27 -2.73
N LEU A 185 10.39 19.55 -2.19
CA LEU A 185 9.13 20.11 -1.68
C LEU A 185 9.22 20.59 -0.22
N ARG A 186 10.41 20.61 0.40
CA ARG A 186 10.62 21.18 1.73
C ARG A 186 10.22 22.65 1.79
N LYS A 187 9.39 23.01 2.79
CA LYS A 187 8.84 24.36 2.96
C LYS A 187 9.23 24.93 4.32
N ALA A 188 10.04 25.99 4.32
CA ALA A 188 10.41 26.71 5.53
C ALA A 188 9.19 27.27 6.28
N ASP A 189 8.18 27.77 5.54
CA ASP A 189 6.97 28.32 6.15
C ASP A 189 6.13 27.25 6.86
N LEU A 190 6.11 26.02 6.35
CA LEU A 190 5.43 24.92 7.02
C LEU A 190 6.15 24.58 8.34
N ARG A 191 7.48 24.59 8.34
CA ARG A 191 8.28 24.39 9.58
C ARG A 191 8.05 25.50 10.61
N LYS A 192 7.93 26.76 10.17
CA LYS A 192 7.56 27.87 11.05
C LYS A 192 6.18 27.68 11.69
N GLN A 193 5.20 27.17 10.92
CA GLN A 193 3.87 26.81 11.45
C GLN A 193 3.96 25.70 12.50
N TRP A 194 4.93 24.82 12.40
CA TRP A 194 5.20 23.78 13.40
C TRP A 194 6.04 24.30 14.61
N GLY A 195 6.38 25.58 14.61
CA GLY A 195 7.13 26.24 15.70
C GLY A 195 8.63 25.95 15.67
N VAL A 196 9.18 25.52 14.52
CA VAL A 196 10.60 25.18 14.37
C VAL A 196 11.24 25.84 13.15
N ASP A 197 12.54 26.01 13.19
CA ASP A 197 13.39 26.35 12.07
C ASP A 197 14.25 25.15 11.62
N ASP A 198 15.19 25.38 10.69
CA ASP A 198 16.03 24.29 10.16
C ASP A 198 17.07 23.75 11.15
N SER A 199 17.31 24.42 12.28
CA SER A 199 18.23 23.97 13.34
C SER A 199 17.59 22.95 14.30
N VAL A 200 16.26 22.77 14.24
CA VAL A 200 15.50 21.91 15.14
C VAL A 200 14.95 20.70 14.37
N PRO A 201 15.17 19.45 14.83
CA PRO A 201 14.67 18.28 14.11
C PRO A 201 13.15 18.15 14.18
N VAL A 202 12.59 17.55 13.14
CA VAL A 202 11.17 17.21 13.06
C VAL A 202 11.01 15.72 12.82
N ALA A 203 10.29 15.06 13.73
CA ALA A 203 9.83 13.67 13.56
C ALA A 203 8.38 13.65 13.10
N VAL A 204 8.07 12.90 12.05
CA VAL A 204 6.73 12.77 11.50
C VAL A 204 6.26 11.32 11.52
N TYR A 205 4.98 11.14 11.77
CA TYR A 205 4.21 9.94 11.47
C TYR A 205 3.17 10.27 10.40
N VAL A 206 2.99 9.38 9.43
CA VAL A 206 1.92 9.47 8.42
C VAL A 206 1.20 8.14 8.38
N GLY A 207 -0.12 8.17 8.52
CA GLY A 207 -0.93 6.97 8.46
C GLY A 207 -2.32 7.16 9.07
N ARG A 208 -3.13 6.11 9.00
CA ARG A 208 -4.43 6.07 9.68
C ARG A 208 -4.22 6.15 11.20
N VAL A 209 -4.98 6.99 11.88
CA VAL A 209 -4.93 7.11 13.34
C VAL A 209 -5.93 6.13 13.96
N ALA A 210 -5.52 4.86 14.03
CA ALA A 210 -6.35 3.75 14.48
C ALA A 210 -5.52 2.75 15.31
N ALA A 211 -6.20 1.88 16.05
CA ALA A 211 -5.57 1.01 17.05
C ALA A 211 -4.49 0.08 16.46
N GLU A 212 -4.72 -0.44 15.26
CA GLU A 212 -3.82 -1.34 14.54
C GLU A 212 -2.48 -0.71 14.13
N LYS A 213 -2.31 0.61 14.29
CA LYS A 213 -1.09 1.34 13.95
C LYS A 213 -0.12 1.56 15.13
N ASN A 214 -0.36 0.85 16.23
CA ASN A 214 0.50 0.90 17.42
C ASN A 214 0.78 2.34 17.92
N LEU A 215 -0.30 3.13 18.03
CA LEU A 215 -0.21 4.54 18.46
C LEU A 215 0.43 4.72 19.85
N PRO A 216 0.23 3.84 20.85
CA PRO A 216 0.94 3.94 22.12
C PRO A 216 2.46 3.93 21.97
N LEU A 217 3.00 3.06 21.12
CA LEU A 217 4.43 3.02 20.85
C LEU A 217 4.89 4.27 20.07
N LEU A 218 4.08 4.79 19.15
CA LEU A 218 4.38 6.06 18.48
C LEU A 218 4.53 7.20 19.46
N MET A 219 3.64 7.32 20.45
CA MET A 219 3.73 8.38 21.46
C MET A 219 4.99 8.24 22.32
N ARG A 220 5.33 7.02 22.73
CA ARG A 220 6.60 6.73 23.41
C ARG A 220 7.82 7.05 22.55
N ALA A 221 7.77 6.75 21.25
CA ALA A 221 8.84 7.08 20.31
C ALA A 221 9.04 8.59 20.18
N PHE A 222 7.95 9.37 20.08
CA PHE A 222 8.02 10.83 20.10
C PHE A 222 8.58 11.37 21.41
N ALA A 223 8.16 10.83 22.55
CA ALA A 223 8.73 11.21 23.85
C ALA A 223 10.22 10.90 23.92
N THR A 224 10.64 9.68 23.52
CA THR A 224 12.04 9.27 23.45
C THR A 224 12.87 10.16 22.52
N PHE A 225 12.32 10.56 21.39
CA PHE A 225 12.98 11.50 20.46
C PHE A 225 13.20 12.88 21.12
N ARG A 226 12.20 13.38 21.88
CA ARG A 226 12.26 14.65 22.59
C ARG A 226 13.15 14.62 23.83
N GLU A 227 13.42 13.47 24.41
CA GLU A 227 14.46 13.34 25.46
C GLU A 227 15.82 13.85 24.96
N LEU A 228 16.17 13.59 23.71
CA LEU A 228 17.42 14.04 23.09
C LEU A 228 17.29 15.43 22.45
N HIS A 229 16.11 15.78 21.99
CA HIS A 229 15.81 17.04 21.30
C HIS A 229 14.54 17.70 21.87
N PRO A 230 14.63 18.37 23.06
CA PRO A 230 13.47 18.90 23.79
C PRO A 230 12.59 19.88 22.95
N LYS A 231 13.20 20.57 21.98
CA LYS A 231 12.51 21.52 21.10
C LYS A 231 11.94 20.87 19.82
N ALA A 232 12.21 19.57 19.59
CA ALA A 232 11.77 18.91 18.39
C ALA A 232 10.25 18.97 18.19
N ALA A 233 9.81 19.21 16.97
CA ALA A 233 8.43 19.02 16.59
C ALA A 233 8.16 17.53 16.30
N CYS A 234 7.06 17.03 16.86
CA CYS A 234 6.54 15.70 16.60
C CYS A 234 5.18 15.85 15.94
N VAL A 235 5.04 15.37 14.71
CA VAL A 235 3.92 15.67 13.83
C VAL A 235 3.19 14.38 13.44
N VAL A 236 1.88 14.36 13.61
CA VAL A 236 0.97 13.28 13.17
C VAL A 236 0.18 13.79 11.97
N VAL A 237 0.33 13.11 10.82
CA VAL A 237 -0.43 13.38 9.59
C VAL A 237 -1.32 12.19 9.32
N GLY A 238 -2.62 12.40 9.37
CA GLY A 238 -3.62 11.37 9.14
C GLY A 238 -4.90 11.62 9.90
N ASP A 239 -5.87 10.75 9.66
CA ASP A 239 -7.17 10.78 10.33
C ASP A 239 -7.56 9.36 10.74
N GLY A 240 -8.52 9.25 11.64
CA GLY A 240 -9.02 7.96 12.10
C GLY A 240 -9.77 8.02 13.43
N PRO A 241 -10.35 6.90 13.85
CA PRO A 241 -11.23 6.84 15.01
C PRO A 241 -10.53 7.21 16.33
N ARG A 242 -9.21 7.10 16.40
CA ARG A 242 -8.43 7.42 17.62
C ARG A 242 -7.88 8.85 17.66
N LEU A 243 -8.04 9.64 16.59
CA LEU A 243 -7.41 10.97 16.49
C LEU A 243 -7.82 11.90 17.63
N LYS A 244 -9.12 12.03 17.93
CA LYS A 244 -9.62 12.92 18.98
C LYS A 244 -9.13 12.52 20.38
N ALA A 245 -9.09 11.22 20.66
CA ALA A 245 -8.57 10.71 21.92
C ALA A 245 -7.07 10.99 22.05
N LEU A 246 -6.31 10.71 20.98
CA LEU A 246 -4.87 10.93 20.95
C LEU A 246 -4.49 12.41 21.14
N GLN A 247 -5.25 13.32 20.53
CA GLN A 247 -5.08 14.77 20.72
C GLN A 247 -5.31 15.23 22.17
N ALA A 248 -6.31 14.62 22.83
CA ALA A 248 -6.61 14.93 24.23
C ALA A 248 -5.57 14.36 25.21
N GLU A 249 -5.06 13.15 24.91
CA GLU A 249 -4.05 12.47 25.73
C GLU A 249 -2.64 13.07 25.55
N HIS A 250 -2.31 13.58 24.35
CA HIS A 250 -0.99 14.07 23.98
C HIS A 250 -1.07 15.44 23.27
N PRO A 251 -1.56 16.50 23.94
CA PRO A 251 -1.73 17.82 23.32
C PRO A 251 -0.39 18.52 22.97
N GLU A 252 0.74 17.99 23.45
CA GLU A 252 2.08 18.50 23.18
C GLU A 252 2.61 18.18 21.79
N PHE A 253 1.91 17.34 21.00
CA PHE A 253 2.29 16.98 19.63
C PHE A 253 1.39 17.69 18.61
N LEU A 254 1.84 17.75 17.37
CA LEU A 254 1.12 18.43 16.29
C LEU A 254 0.28 17.43 15.49
N TYR A 255 -0.97 17.77 15.23
CA TYR A 255 -1.91 16.93 14.49
C TYR A 255 -2.46 17.70 13.30
N LEU A 256 -2.09 17.28 12.08
CA LEU A 256 -2.42 18.01 10.85
C LEU A 256 -3.68 17.48 10.13
N GLY A 257 -4.28 16.39 10.66
CA GLY A 257 -5.36 15.71 9.97
C GLY A 257 -4.89 15.02 8.68
N ALA A 258 -5.84 14.53 7.88
CA ALA A 258 -5.52 13.88 6.61
C ALA A 258 -5.00 14.91 5.59
N LYS A 259 -3.88 14.56 4.93
CA LYS A 259 -3.27 15.33 3.83
C LYS A 259 -3.15 14.44 2.60
N ARG A 260 -3.09 15.03 1.39
CA ARG A 260 -3.01 14.32 0.11
C ARG A 260 -2.15 15.08 -0.89
N GLY A 261 -1.69 14.37 -1.92
CA GLY A 261 -0.96 14.97 -3.04
C GLY A 261 0.21 15.85 -2.58
N ALA A 262 0.29 17.04 -3.14
CA ALA A 262 1.38 18.00 -2.86
C ALA A 262 1.43 18.46 -1.39
N GLU A 263 0.29 18.53 -0.69
CA GLU A 263 0.28 18.89 0.74
C GLU A 263 0.93 17.78 1.59
N LEU A 264 0.60 16.52 1.32
CA LEU A 264 1.22 15.38 2.00
C LEU A 264 2.71 15.31 1.70
N ALA A 265 3.10 15.47 0.44
CA ALA A 265 4.48 15.46 0.02
C ALA A 265 5.30 16.59 0.70
N ALA A 266 4.70 17.79 0.85
CA ALA A 266 5.32 18.89 1.57
C ALA A 266 5.50 18.57 3.08
N CYS A 267 4.56 17.84 3.70
CA CYS A 267 4.70 17.39 5.10
C CYS A 267 5.91 16.45 5.25
N TYR A 268 6.03 15.44 4.40
CA TYR A 268 7.21 14.58 4.41
C TYR A 268 8.49 15.38 4.19
N ALA A 269 8.58 16.13 3.10
CA ALA A 269 9.80 16.88 2.74
C ALA A 269 10.23 17.89 3.81
N SER A 270 9.27 18.43 4.58
CA SER A 270 9.53 19.39 5.65
C SER A 270 9.91 18.75 6.99
N ALA A 271 9.81 17.42 7.11
CA ALA A 271 10.32 16.66 8.25
C ALA A 271 11.77 16.17 8.02
N ASP A 272 12.32 15.53 9.01
CA ASP A 272 13.70 15.00 9.01
C ASP A 272 13.73 13.50 9.30
N TYR A 273 12.81 13.03 10.17
CA TYR A 273 12.67 11.63 10.58
C TYR A 273 11.26 11.14 10.37
N PHE A 274 11.13 9.91 9.96
CA PHE A 274 9.85 9.20 9.85
C PHE A 274 9.82 8.07 10.87
N LEU A 275 8.88 8.11 11.83
CA LEU A 275 8.73 7.11 12.87
C LEU A 275 7.48 6.26 12.57
N PHE A 276 7.71 4.97 12.28
CA PHE A 276 6.66 4.08 11.82
C PHE A 276 6.60 2.75 12.60
N PRO A 277 5.96 2.72 13.78
CA PRO A 277 5.88 1.54 14.65
C PRO A 277 4.75 0.57 14.27
N SER A 278 4.19 0.68 13.06
CA SER A 278 3.07 -0.17 12.62
C SER A 278 3.48 -1.63 12.53
N SER A 279 2.68 -2.53 13.11
CA SER A 279 2.82 -3.98 13.03
C SER A 279 1.77 -4.64 12.13
N SER A 280 0.91 -3.84 11.48
CA SER A 280 -0.20 -4.32 10.64
C SER A 280 -0.20 -3.64 9.28
N GLU A 281 0.62 -4.16 8.37
CA GLU A 281 0.71 -3.64 7.00
C GLU A 281 0.62 -4.76 5.97
N THR A 282 -0.11 -4.53 4.89
CA THR A 282 0.02 -5.37 3.69
C THR A 282 1.29 -5.05 2.92
N PHE A 283 1.70 -3.78 2.92
CA PHE A 283 2.95 -3.31 2.32
C PHE A 283 3.57 -2.15 3.12
N GLY A 284 2.85 -1.02 3.28
CA GLY A 284 3.35 0.17 3.96
C GLY A 284 3.93 1.22 2.99
N ASN A 285 3.14 1.67 2.01
CA ASN A 285 3.53 2.67 1.00
C ASN A 285 4.13 3.94 1.62
N VAL A 286 3.66 4.34 2.81
CA VAL A 286 4.12 5.52 3.54
C VAL A 286 5.63 5.49 3.85
N VAL A 287 6.22 4.29 3.95
CA VAL A 287 7.68 4.12 4.13
C VAL A 287 8.42 4.53 2.85
N LEU A 288 7.96 4.09 1.69
CA LEU A 288 8.53 4.51 0.42
C LEU A 288 8.37 6.01 0.18
N GLU A 289 7.21 6.59 0.54
CA GLU A 289 6.94 8.02 0.45
C GLU A 289 7.91 8.83 1.33
N ALA A 290 8.13 8.37 2.57
CA ALA A 290 9.07 8.99 3.51
C ALA A 290 10.52 8.91 3.00
N MET A 291 10.98 7.71 2.60
CA MET A 291 12.34 7.51 2.08
C MET A 291 12.57 8.29 0.78
N SER A 292 11.59 8.32 -0.13
CA SER A 292 11.64 9.10 -1.36
C SER A 292 11.73 10.60 -1.09
N SER A 293 11.10 11.07 0.00
CA SER A 293 11.22 12.45 0.49
C SER A 293 12.51 12.73 1.27
N GLY A 294 13.42 11.73 1.37
CA GLY A 294 14.71 11.87 2.01
C GLY A 294 14.65 11.91 3.55
N LEU A 295 13.73 11.18 4.18
CA LEU A 295 13.66 11.09 5.62
C LEU A 295 14.48 9.91 6.15
N ALA A 296 15.10 10.08 7.32
CA ALA A 296 15.66 8.98 8.10
C ALA A 296 14.49 8.19 8.73
N THR A 297 14.27 6.97 8.24
CA THR A 297 13.11 6.16 8.60
C THR A 297 13.47 5.16 9.69
N VAL A 298 12.63 5.09 10.74
CA VAL A 298 12.68 4.06 11.80
C VAL A 298 11.41 3.21 11.70
N ALA A 299 11.56 1.91 11.51
CA ALA A 299 10.44 0.98 11.35
C ALA A 299 10.77 -0.41 11.92
N TYR A 300 9.76 -1.27 11.99
CA TYR A 300 9.97 -2.70 12.22
C TYR A 300 10.49 -3.41 10.95
N ASP A 301 11.27 -4.46 11.13
CA ASP A 301 11.72 -5.38 10.07
C ASP A 301 10.56 -6.26 9.59
N TYR A 302 9.63 -5.63 8.84
CA TYR A 302 8.40 -6.23 8.35
C TYR A 302 7.88 -5.48 7.11
N ALA A 303 7.24 -6.21 6.18
CA ALA A 303 6.61 -5.65 4.96
C ALA A 303 7.56 -4.75 4.13
N ALA A 304 7.16 -3.52 3.73
CA ALA A 304 8.00 -2.64 2.91
C ALA A 304 9.32 -2.26 3.59
N PRO A 305 9.39 -1.90 4.89
CA PRO A 305 10.65 -1.64 5.57
C PRO A 305 11.71 -2.73 5.35
N ARG A 306 11.34 -4.02 5.50
CA ARG A 306 12.23 -5.17 5.27
C ARG A 306 12.80 -5.20 3.86
N LEU A 307 12.02 -4.77 2.86
CA LEU A 307 12.45 -4.79 1.46
C LEU A 307 13.39 -3.64 1.10
N VAL A 308 13.19 -2.47 1.71
CA VAL A 308 13.82 -1.24 1.25
C VAL A 308 14.87 -0.68 2.20
N ILE A 309 14.79 -0.99 3.51
CA ILE A 309 15.71 -0.47 4.50
C ILE A 309 16.89 -1.45 4.70
N ARG A 310 18.10 -0.92 4.54
CA ARG A 310 19.35 -1.55 4.96
C ARG A 310 19.79 -0.87 6.25
N PRO A 311 19.74 -1.59 7.41
CA PRO A 311 20.00 -0.99 8.71
C PRO A 311 21.34 -0.25 8.77
N GLY A 312 21.31 1.01 9.21
CA GLY A 312 22.48 1.85 9.33
C GLY A 312 23.04 2.44 8.03
N GLU A 313 22.56 2.02 6.86
CA GLU A 313 22.94 2.56 5.55
C GLU A 313 21.92 3.61 5.06
N ASN A 314 20.63 3.25 5.04
CA ASN A 314 19.57 4.09 4.52
C ASN A 314 18.34 4.21 5.45
N GLY A 315 18.43 3.69 6.69
CA GLY A 315 17.38 3.75 7.69
C GLY A 315 17.68 2.83 8.88
N PHE A 316 16.68 2.63 9.72
CA PHE A 316 16.78 1.93 10.99
C PHE A 316 15.67 0.89 11.09
N LEU A 317 16.04 -0.37 11.38
CA LEU A 317 15.09 -1.45 11.57
C LEU A 317 15.20 -2.01 12.99
N ALA A 318 14.06 -2.22 13.63
CA ALA A 318 13.95 -3.00 14.84
C ALA A 318 13.35 -4.40 14.52
N PRO A 319 13.67 -5.45 15.27
CA PRO A 319 12.97 -6.72 15.17
C PRO A 319 11.46 -6.54 15.29
N PHE A 320 10.71 -7.32 14.53
CA PHE A 320 9.25 -7.21 14.50
C PHE A 320 8.64 -7.39 15.90
N GLU A 321 7.77 -6.46 16.30
CA GLU A 321 7.11 -6.40 17.62
C GLU A 321 8.03 -6.24 18.85
N ASP A 322 9.32 -6.01 18.68
CA ASP A 322 10.22 -5.65 19.80
C ASP A 322 10.18 -4.14 20.04
N GLU A 323 9.30 -3.71 20.94
CA GLU A 323 9.14 -2.29 21.28
C GLU A 323 10.40 -1.67 21.91
N ALA A 324 11.14 -2.44 22.70
CA ALA A 324 12.36 -1.95 23.34
C ALA A 324 13.46 -1.68 22.30
N ALA A 325 13.65 -2.62 21.38
CA ALA A 325 14.57 -2.44 20.26
C ALA A 325 14.12 -1.28 19.34
N TYR A 326 12.79 -1.12 19.10
CA TYR A 326 12.29 0.00 18.33
C TYR A 326 12.64 1.36 18.94
N LEU A 327 12.44 1.52 20.25
CA LEU A 327 12.79 2.76 20.94
C LEU A 327 14.31 3.00 20.95
N GLU A 328 15.14 1.95 21.01
CA GLU A 328 16.59 2.15 20.87
C GLU A 328 16.98 2.59 19.46
N GLN A 329 16.35 2.07 18.40
CA GLN A 329 16.54 2.57 17.03
C GLN A 329 16.12 4.05 16.90
N VAL A 330 15.07 4.48 17.59
CA VAL A 330 14.67 5.89 17.65
C VAL A 330 15.78 6.74 18.32
N ARG A 331 16.37 6.26 19.43
CA ARG A 331 17.49 6.96 20.09
C ARG A 331 18.72 7.02 19.19
N GLU A 332 19.07 5.94 18.54
CA GLU A 332 20.19 5.87 17.60
C GLU A 332 20.00 6.89 16.47
N ALA A 333 18.82 6.89 15.83
CA ALA A 333 18.49 7.85 14.78
C ALA A 333 18.57 9.31 15.29
N ALA A 334 17.99 9.59 16.46
CA ALA A 334 17.99 10.93 17.05
C ALA A 334 19.41 11.46 17.34
N ARG A 335 20.32 10.61 17.84
CA ARG A 335 21.73 10.99 18.11
C ARG A 335 22.47 11.47 16.85
N LEU A 336 21.97 11.15 15.66
CA LEU A 336 22.60 11.54 14.40
C LEU A 336 22.25 12.95 13.94
N TRP A 337 21.36 13.69 14.62
CA TRP A 337 20.85 14.97 14.14
C TRP A 337 21.93 15.93 13.65
N SER A 338 23.02 16.10 14.39
CA SER A 338 24.12 16.98 13.98
C SER A 338 25.32 16.22 13.41
N ALA A 339 25.20 14.92 13.18
CA ALA A 339 26.29 14.11 12.68
C ALA A 339 26.34 14.15 11.14
N PRO A 340 27.55 14.17 10.54
CA PRO A 340 27.71 14.15 9.08
C PRO A 340 27.12 12.89 8.41
N ARG A 341 26.81 11.85 9.19
CA ARG A 341 26.22 10.60 8.72
C ARG A 341 24.73 10.74 8.37
N LEU A 342 23.97 11.63 9.01
CA LEU A 342 22.53 11.76 8.76
C LEU A 342 22.21 12.16 7.30
N PRO A 343 22.85 13.16 6.69
CA PRO A 343 22.63 13.48 5.27
C PRO A 343 22.93 12.31 4.33
N VAL A 344 23.95 11.48 4.65
CA VAL A 344 24.31 10.29 3.88
C VAL A 344 23.19 9.25 3.93
N ILE A 345 22.67 8.94 5.12
CA ILE A 345 21.54 8.03 5.31
C ILE A 345 20.30 8.53 4.55
N ARG A 346 19.99 9.81 4.64
CA ARG A 346 18.84 10.42 3.95
C ARG A 346 18.96 10.36 2.42
N ALA A 347 20.16 10.59 1.89
CA ALA A 347 20.43 10.45 0.46
C ALA A 347 20.29 9.00 0.00
N ALA A 348 20.86 8.05 0.76
CA ALA A 348 20.75 6.63 0.46
C ALA A 348 19.29 6.11 0.58
N ALA A 349 18.49 6.66 1.51
CA ALA A 349 17.07 6.37 1.61
C ALA A 349 16.32 6.75 0.32
N ARG A 350 16.58 7.97 -0.20
CA ARG A 350 15.98 8.44 -1.45
C ARG A 350 16.41 7.59 -2.65
N GLU A 351 17.67 7.24 -2.75
CA GLU A 351 18.20 6.39 -3.81
C GLU A 351 17.51 5.02 -3.80
N ALA A 352 17.43 4.36 -2.64
CA ALA A 352 16.77 3.07 -2.48
C ALA A 352 15.28 3.13 -2.83
N ALA A 353 14.57 4.21 -2.45
CA ALA A 353 13.17 4.40 -2.84
C ALA A 353 13.00 4.56 -4.36
N GLY A 354 14.01 5.08 -5.07
CA GLY A 354 14.01 5.22 -6.53
C GLY A 354 13.85 3.89 -7.26
N ASP A 355 14.37 2.80 -6.69
CA ASP A 355 14.21 1.44 -7.23
C ASP A 355 12.75 0.95 -7.22
N PHE A 356 11.91 1.58 -6.41
CA PHE A 356 10.48 1.32 -6.28
C PHE A 356 9.62 2.39 -6.97
N GLY A 357 10.17 3.13 -7.95
CA GLY A 357 9.38 4.06 -8.75
C GLY A 357 8.28 3.34 -9.53
N TRP A 358 7.09 3.96 -9.64
CA TRP A 358 5.93 3.35 -10.32
C TRP A 358 6.23 2.88 -11.73
N LYS A 359 7.11 3.56 -12.48
CA LYS A 359 7.49 3.13 -13.83
C LYS A 359 8.01 1.69 -13.84
N ARG A 360 8.94 1.37 -12.93
CA ARG A 360 9.54 0.03 -12.82
C ARG A 360 8.52 -1.02 -12.35
N VAL A 361 7.66 -0.65 -11.42
CA VAL A 361 6.63 -1.57 -10.91
C VAL A 361 5.58 -1.87 -11.98
N VAL A 362 5.21 -0.88 -12.81
CA VAL A 362 4.33 -1.10 -13.98
C VAL A 362 5.00 -2.00 -15.02
N GLU A 363 6.30 -1.83 -15.27
CA GLU A 363 7.07 -2.71 -16.17
C GLU A 363 7.10 -4.17 -15.67
N GLN A 364 7.28 -4.38 -14.38
CA GLN A 364 7.21 -5.71 -13.77
C GLN A 364 5.79 -6.30 -13.89
N PHE A 365 4.76 -5.50 -13.64
CA PHE A 365 3.37 -5.94 -13.79
C PHE A 365 3.05 -6.33 -15.23
N GLU A 366 3.49 -5.53 -16.21
CA GLU A 366 3.37 -5.84 -17.64
C GLU A 366 4.03 -7.19 -17.99
N ALA A 367 5.25 -7.42 -17.48
CA ALA A 367 5.97 -8.67 -17.71
C ALA A 367 5.22 -9.89 -17.15
N GLU A 368 4.60 -9.78 -15.96
CA GLU A 368 3.79 -10.85 -15.38
C GLU A 368 2.53 -11.16 -16.21
N LEU A 369 1.87 -10.13 -16.72
CA LEU A 369 0.71 -10.30 -17.60
C LEU A 369 1.11 -10.92 -18.95
N GLN A 370 2.24 -10.47 -19.54
CA GLN A 370 2.75 -11.01 -20.79
C GLN A 370 3.15 -12.49 -20.64
N ALA A 371 3.78 -12.87 -19.53
CA ALA A 371 4.12 -14.25 -19.24
C ALA A 371 2.87 -15.15 -19.16
N ALA A 372 1.78 -14.64 -18.60
CA ALA A 372 0.50 -15.35 -18.58
C ALA A 372 -0.08 -15.56 -20.00
N ILE A 373 0.02 -14.56 -20.87
CA ILE A 373 -0.41 -14.66 -22.27
C ILE A 373 0.43 -15.70 -23.03
N ASP A 374 1.76 -15.69 -22.83
CA ASP A 374 2.68 -16.55 -23.57
C ASP A 374 2.58 -18.02 -23.11
N SER A 375 2.26 -18.27 -21.82
CA SER A 375 2.03 -19.63 -21.32
C SER A 375 0.89 -20.34 -22.04
N ARG A 376 -0.14 -19.62 -22.50
CA ARG A 376 -1.24 -20.17 -23.29
C ARG A 376 -0.80 -20.63 -24.68
N LYS A 377 0.15 -19.92 -25.31
CA LYS A 377 0.65 -20.25 -26.66
C LYS A 377 1.47 -21.53 -26.70
N THR A 378 2.03 -21.92 -25.55
CA THR A 378 2.86 -23.13 -25.45
C THR A 378 2.07 -24.41 -25.11
N CYS A 379 0.81 -24.25 -24.68
CA CYS A 379 -0.08 -25.37 -24.33
C CYS A 379 -1.14 -25.70 -25.41
N GLY A 380 -1.21 -24.96 -26.50
CA GLY A 380 -2.09 -25.16 -27.66
C GLY A 380 -1.28 -25.56 -28.88
#